data_e806296eb4ff7b29926f93d0c4aa8a40
#
_entry.id   e806296eb4ff7b29926f93d0c4aa8a40
#
_cell.length_a   1.000
_cell.length_b   1.000
_cell.length_c   1.000
_cell.angle_alpha   90.00
_cell.angle_beta   90.00
_cell.angle_gamma   90.00
#
_symmetry.space_group_name_H-M   'P 1'
#
loop_
_entity.id
_entity.type
_entity.pdbx_description
1 polymer ?
#
loop_
_entity_poly.entity_id
_entity_poly.type
_entity_poly.pdbx_seq_one_letter_code
_entity_poly.pdbx_strand_id
1 'polypeptide(L)'
;KASSLSEYTYVDTMSKGIKYNKNDVVIEFFKDAACTDKITAWSEDSGKFTVAYDDVQNIMTIRMTEAGLAEINEAATVYTDSVKRGYSDCTMRITYAATLTADAQMGDTDNPNEVVLTWKRTNTTYFDTLKDCCHVYTYGVDVLKQFSDNGGNMKNVKFRLHNDTDDCYIIADLKDGVYYAKGFAAKKADATTFVPNSSGHIVI
;
A
#
# COMPACT_ATOMS: atom_id res chain seq x y z
N LYS A 1 6.58 36.12 -9.17
CA LYS A 1 7.49 34.96 -9.13
C LYS A 1 6.76 33.84 -8.38
N ALA A 2 6.61 32.70 -8.99
CA ALA A 2 6.18 31.49 -8.25
C ALA A 2 7.22 31.26 -7.13
N SER A 3 6.75 31.10 -5.89
CA SER A 3 7.65 30.82 -4.78
C SER A 3 8.12 29.37 -4.86
N SER A 4 9.43 29.17 -4.79
CA SER A 4 10.03 27.83 -4.77
C SER A 4 9.82 27.16 -3.43
N LEU A 5 9.83 25.83 -3.42
CA LEU A 5 9.82 25.02 -2.20
C LEU A 5 11.21 25.04 -1.55
N SER A 6 11.28 25.22 -0.24
CA SER A 6 12.50 25.08 0.55
C SER A 6 12.50 23.81 1.41
N GLU A 7 11.32 23.29 1.73
CA GLU A 7 11.14 22.01 2.44
C GLU A 7 9.89 21.30 1.92
N TYR A 8 9.92 19.96 1.89
CA TYR A 8 8.81 19.15 1.48
C TYR A 8 8.94 17.76 2.11
N THR A 9 8.00 17.44 2.99
CA THR A 9 8.07 16.23 3.81
C THR A 9 6.70 15.56 3.90
N TYR A 10 6.66 14.25 3.66
CA TYR A 10 5.54 13.36 3.97
C TYR A 10 5.84 12.60 5.24
N VAL A 11 4.87 12.54 6.13
CA VAL A 11 4.85 11.66 7.29
C VAL A 11 3.62 10.78 7.14
N ASP A 12 3.84 9.50 6.99
CA ASP A 12 2.81 8.48 6.82
C ASP A 12 2.78 7.60 8.07
N THR A 13 1.61 7.43 8.68
CA THR A 13 1.44 6.68 9.92
C THR A 13 0.43 5.57 9.71
N MET A 14 0.89 4.33 9.70
CA MET A 14 0.04 3.15 9.59
C MET A 14 -0.39 2.64 10.96
N SER A 15 -1.60 2.10 11.03
CA SER A 15 -2.05 1.31 12.18
C SER A 15 -1.18 0.06 12.35
N LYS A 16 -1.25 -0.58 13.52
CA LYS A 16 -0.50 -1.83 13.80
C LYS A 16 -0.88 -2.99 12.87
N GLY A 17 -2.06 -2.93 12.28
CA GLY A 17 -2.55 -3.94 11.34
C GLY A 17 -1.88 -3.93 9.96
N ILE A 18 -1.07 -2.91 9.66
CA ILE A 18 -0.39 -2.73 8.38
C ILE A 18 1.08 -2.44 8.64
N LYS A 19 1.99 -2.94 7.80
CA LYS A 19 3.43 -2.69 7.93
C LYS A 19 4.05 -2.39 6.57
N TYR A 20 4.95 -1.40 6.52
CA TYR A 20 5.73 -1.07 5.32
C TYR A 20 6.65 -2.23 4.91
N ASN A 21 6.74 -2.50 3.62
CA ASN A 21 7.69 -3.49 3.09
C ASN A 21 9.13 -2.96 3.05
N LYS A 22 9.31 -1.63 3.04
CA LYS A 22 10.58 -0.89 2.98
C LYS A 22 11.35 -1.04 1.66
N ASN A 23 12.14 -0.03 1.35
CA ASN A 23 13.02 0.04 0.18
C ASN A 23 12.29 -0.12 -1.17
N ASP A 24 11.05 0.32 -1.23
CA ASP A 24 10.21 0.22 -2.43
C ASP A 24 9.45 1.53 -2.75
N VAL A 25 9.83 2.62 -2.08
CA VAL A 25 9.21 3.92 -2.33
C VAL A 25 9.63 4.45 -3.70
N VAL A 26 8.63 4.78 -4.51
CA VAL A 26 8.82 5.43 -5.81
C VAL A 26 8.02 6.72 -5.85
N ILE A 27 8.65 7.80 -6.27
CA ILE A 27 8.01 9.10 -6.52
C ILE A 27 7.93 9.31 -8.02
N GLU A 28 6.71 9.48 -8.54
CA GLU A 28 6.45 9.68 -9.96
C GLU A 28 5.83 11.05 -10.20
N PHE A 29 6.15 11.66 -11.32
CA PHE A 29 5.60 12.93 -11.76
C PHE A 29 4.84 12.77 -13.07
N PHE A 30 3.66 13.36 -13.14
CA PHE A 30 2.73 13.26 -14.27
C PHE A 30 2.29 14.65 -14.73
N LYS A 31 1.99 14.80 -16.03
CA LYS A 31 1.44 16.03 -16.60
C LYS A 31 -0.03 16.25 -16.22
N ASP A 32 -0.73 15.17 -15.92
CA ASP A 32 -2.16 15.15 -15.69
C ASP A 32 -2.53 14.62 -14.29
N ALA A 33 -3.71 15.05 -13.79
CA ALA A 33 -4.21 14.64 -12.48
C ALA A 33 -4.62 13.16 -12.40
N ALA A 34 -4.89 12.52 -13.54
CA ALA A 34 -5.23 11.10 -13.59
C ALA A 34 -4.01 10.18 -13.56
N CYS A 35 -2.79 10.76 -13.53
CA CYS A 35 -1.54 10.02 -13.52
C CYS A 35 -1.38 9.05 -14.71
N THR A 36 -1.77 9.48 -15.91
CA THR A 36 -1.67 8.69 -17.13
C THR A 36 -0.49 9.06 -18.02
N ASP A 37 -0.08 10.34 -18.01
CA ASP A 37 1.05 10.83 -18.79
C ASP A 37 2.27 11.07 -17.89
N LYS A 38 3.05 10.00 -17.69
CA LYS A 38 4.22 10.03 -16.80
C LYS A 38 5.40 10.76 -17.45
N ILE A 39 6.01 11.66 -16.67
CA ILE A 39 7.21 12.41 -17.07
C ILE A 39 8.48 11.66 -16.61
N THR A 40 8.54 11.34 -15.32
CA THR A 40 9.70 10.72 -14.68
C THR A 40 9.30 9.97 -13.42
N ALA A 41 10.22 9.16 -12.93
CA ALA A 41 10.12 8.48 -11.65
C ALA A 41 11.46 8.53 -10.92
N TRP A 42 11.40 8.67 -9.59
CA TRP A 42 12.56 8.62 -8.69
C TRP A 42 12.42 7.40 -7.78
N SER A 43 13.44 6.58 -7.73
CA SER A 43 13.62 5.53 -6.72
C SER A 43 14.36 6.08 -5.49
N GLU A 44 14.40 5.31 -4.41
CA GLU A 44 15.14 5.68 -3.20
C GLU A 44 16.64 5.93 -3.47
N ASP A 45 17.22 5.22 -4.43
CA ASP A 45 18.63 5.39 -4.83
C ASP A 45 18.89 6.63 -5.69
N SER A 46 17.86 7.38 -6.06
CA SER A 46 17.98 8.57 -6.91
C SER A 46 18.73 9.74 -6.23
N GLY A 47 18.81 9.73 -4.90
CA GLY A 47 19.34 10.84 -4.11
C GLY A 47 18.43 12.08 -4.07
N LYS A 48 17.22 11.99 -4.63
CA LYS A 48 16.25 13.10 -4.70
C LYS A 48 15.38 13.23 -3.44
N PHE A 49 15.26 12.16 -2.69
CA PHE A 49 14.55 12.09 -1.43
C PHE A 49 15.22 11.09 -0.50
N THR A 50 14.87 11.14 0.76
CA THR A 50 15.25 10.15 1.77
C THR A 50 14.02 9.53 2.38
N VAL A 51 14.11 8.27 2.79
CA VAL A 51 13.06 7.56 3.52
C VAL A 51 13.61 7.12 4.87
N ALA A 52 12.88 7.40 5.94
CA ALA A 52 13.18 6.94 7.29
C ALA A 52 11.97 6.19 7.85
N TYR A 53 12.22 5.10 8.58
CA TYR A 53 11.18 4.29 9.20
C TYR A 53 11.35 4.27 10.72
N ASP A 54 10.26 4.55 11.43
CA ASP A 54 10.15 4.27 12.86
C ASP A 54 9.28 3.02 13.04
N ASP A 55 9.94 1.89 13.29
CA ASP A 55 9.24 0.59 13.44
C ASP A 55 8.43 0.49 14.74
N VAL A 56 8.69 1.33 15.73
CA VAL A 56 7.96 1.33 17.01
C VAL A 56 6.63 2.06 16.87
N GLN A 57 6.65 3.21 16.20
CA GLN A 57 5.47 4.03 15.96
C GLN A 57 4.77 3.69 14.63
N ASN A 58 5.38 2.83 13.81
CA ASN A 58 4.94 2.47 12.47
C ASN A 58 4.76 3.70 11.56
N ILE A 59 5.79 4.54 11.54
CA ILE A 59 5.83 5.78 10.78
C ILE A 59 6.88 5.68 9.68
N MET A 60 6.51 6.11 8.48
CA MET A 60 7.43 6.37 7.37
C MET A 60 7.52 7.87 7.13
N THR A 61 8.74 8.39 7.07
CA THR A 61 9.00 9.81 6.73
C THR A 61 9.74 9.88 5.41
N ILE A 62 9.15 10.55 4.43
CA ILE A 62 9.77 10.83 3.14
C ILE A 62 10.09 12.33 3.09
N ARG A 63 11.37 12.67 2.91
CA ARG A 63 11.82 14.06 2.83
C ARG A 63 12.57 14.31 1.54
N MET A 64 12.19 15.36 0.82
CA MET A 64 12.94 15.81 -0.36
C MET A 64 14.30 16.33 0.04
N THR A 65 15.33 15.93 -0.69
CA THR A 65 16.69 16.48 -0.56
C THR A 65 16.80 17.83 -1.29
N GLU A 66 17.92 18.54 -1.10
CA GLU A 66 18.20 19.74 -1.89
C GLU A 66 18.20 19.46 -3.39
N ALA A 67 18.73 18.30 -3.80
CA ALA A 67 18.74 17.89 -5.21
C ALA A 67 17.32 17.65 -5.75
N GLY A 68 16.44 17.02 -4.96
CA GLY A 68 15.03 16.83 -5.31
C GLY A 68 14.27 18.14 -5.39
N LEU A 69 14.45 19.03 -4.38
CA LEU A 69 13.84 20.35 -4.38
C LEU A 69 14.32 21.23 -5.54
N ALA A 70 15.61 21.18 -5.88
CA ALA A 70 16.16 21.90 -7.01
C ALA A 70 15.48 21.50 -8.32
N GLU A 71 15.27 20.19 -8.52
CA GLU A 71 14.62 19.66 -9.73
C GLU A 71 13.12 19.99 -9.78
N ILE A 72 12.41 19.93 -8.64
CA ILE A 72 11.01 20.38 -8.55
C ILE A 72 10.88 21.87 -8.86
N ASN A 73 11.78 22.68 -8.35
CA ASN A 73 11.77 24.14 -8.49
C ASN A 73 12.36 24.62 -9.82
N GLU A 74 12.94 23.75 -10.63
CA GLU A 74 13.54 24.14 -11.89
C GLU A 74 12.53 24.88 -12.77
N ALA A 75 12.98 26.03 -13.29
CA ALA A 75 12.09 27.06 -13.79
C ALA A 75 11.43 26.76 -15.11
N ALA A 76 11.42 25.65 -15.66
CA ALA A 76 10.55 25.24 -16.72
C ALA A 76 11.00 24.04 -17.51
N THR A 77 10.50 22.91 -17.26
CA THR A 77 10.68 21.81 -18.16
C THR A 77 9.45 21.50 -18.88
N VAL A 78 9.43 21.62 -20.10
CA VAL A 78 8.32 21.33 -20.90
C VAL A 78 8.41 19.99 -21.52
N TYR A 79 7.32 19.42 -21.64
CA TYR A 79 7.05 18.08 -22.02
C TYR A 79 6.97 17.89 -23.53
N THR A 80 6.76 18.95 -24.31
CA THR A 80 6.51 18.83 -25.74
C THR A 80 7.35 19.73 -26.63
N ASP A 81 7.74 20.90 -26.17
CA ASP A 81 8.34 21.92 -27.04
C ASP A 81 9.75 22.26 -26.67
N SER A 82 10.51 21.32 -26.11
CA SER A 82 11.89 21.55 -25.68
C SER A 82 12.07 22.64 -24.62
N VAL A 83 11.00 23.20 -24.07
CA VAL A 83 11.05 24.15 -22.97
C VAL A 83 10.88 23.40 -21.67
N LYS A 84 11.86 23.51 -20.81
CA LYS A 84 11.94 22.85 -19.52
C LYS A 84 11.16 23.58 -18.45
N ARG A 85 10.25 22.92 -17.74
CA ARG A 85 9.64 23.42 -16.51
C ARG A 85 10.00 22.49 -15.37
N GLY A 86 10.08 23.00 -14.17
CA GLY A 86 10.14 22.17 -12.98
C GLY A 86 8.85 21.37 -12.76
N TYR A 87 8.84 20.53 -11.74
CA TYR A 87 7.69 19.67 -11.45
C TYR A 87 6.66 20.29 -10.52
N SER A 88 6.74 21.60 -10.25
CA SER A 88 5.84 22.30 -9.32
C SER A 88 4.38 22.39 -9.76
N ASP A 89 4.13 22.22 -11.06
CA ASP A 89 2.80 22.18 -11.67
C ASP A 89 2.40 20.78 -12.13
N CYS A 90 3.14 19.75 -11.72
CA CYS A 90 2.88 18.35 -12.03
C CYS A 90 2.08 17.69 -10.90
N THR A 91 1.39 16.61 -11.25
CA THR A 91 0.85 15.68 -10.27
C THR A 91 1.97 14.76 -9.80
N MET A 92 2.19 14.70 -8.50
CA MET A 92 3.14 13.78 -7.88
C MET A 92 2.38 12.60 -7.27
N ARG A 93 2.84 11.38 -7.57
CA ARG A 93 2.35 10.15 -6.96
C ARG A 93 3.47 9.47 -6.21
N ILE A 94 3.24 9.18 -4.94
CA ILE A 94 4.13 8.35 -4.11
C ILE A 94 3.52 6.97 -4.02
N THR A 95 4.29 5.95 -4.35
CA THR A 95 3.90 4.54 -4.32
C THR A 95 4.85 3.77 -3.45
N TYR A 96 4.33 2.92 -2.60
CA TYR A 96 5.06 1.96 -1.77
C TYR A 96 4.14 0.77 -1.49
N ALA A 97 4.71 -0.37 -1.10
CA ALA A 97 3.95 -1.54 -0.72
C ALA A 97 3.88 -1.70 0.81
N ALA A 98 2.78 -2.27 1.26
CA ALA A 98 2.57 -2.61 2.64
C ALA A 98 1.93 -4.00 2.76
N THR A 99 2.12 -4.65 3.91
CA THR A 99 1.60 -5.98 4.20
C THR A 99 0.74 -5.94 5.45
N LEU A 100 -0.38 -6.66 5.45
CA LEU A 100 -1.18 -6.87 6.64
C LEU A 100 -0.40 -7.68 7.68
N THR A 101 -0.54 -7.30 8.94
CA THR A 101 0.09 -7.99 10.07
C THR A 101 -0.93 -8.86 10.80
N ALA A 102 -0.46 -9.67 11.76
CA ALA A 102 -1.34 -10.43 12.64
C ALA A 102 -2.20 -9.54 13.58
N ASP A 103 -1.83 -8.26 13.73
CA ASP A 103 -2.57 -7.29 14.54
C ASP A 103 -3.66 -6.54 13.74
N ALA A 104 -3.86 -6.92 12.46
CA ALA A 104 -4.90 -6.31 11.63
C ALA A 104 -6.28 -6.54 12.24
N GLN A 105 -7.04 -5.45 12.37
CA GLN A 105 -8.42 -5.52 12.84
C GLN A 105 -9.29 -6.11 11.73
N MET A 106 -10.14 -7.06 12.10
CA MET A 106 -11.02 -7.75 11.16
C MET A 106 -12.45 -7.23 11.25
N GLY A 107 -13.20 -7.35 10.17
CA GLY A 107 -14.59 -6.93 10.06
C GLY A 107 -14.73 -5.42 9.85
N ASP A 108 -15.70 -4.82 10.50
CA ASP A 108 -16.06 -3.41 10.32
C ASP A 108 -15.14 -2.42 11.05
N THR A 109 -14.15 -2.93 11.79
CA THR A 109 -13.09 -2.12 12.38
C THR A 109 -11.99 -1.94 11.35
N ASP A 110 -11.65 -0.71 11.05
CA ASP A 110 -10.65 -0.36 10.06
C ASP A 110 -9.21 -0.46 10.58
N ASN A 111 -8.29 -0.54 9.64
CA ASN A 111 -6.86 -0.37 9.85
C ASN A 111 -6.47 0.95 9.19
N PRO A 112 -6.49 2.07 9.92
CA PRO A 112 -6.26 3.38 9.31
C PRO A 112 -4.80 3.58 8.91
N ASN A 113 -4.62 4.34 7.83
CA ASN A 113 -3.37 4.94 7.43
C ASN A 113 -3.58 6.44 7.25
N GLU A 114 -2.75 7.24 7.90
CA GLU A 114 -2.81 8.70 7.86
C GLU A 114 -1.54 9.27 7.25
N VAL A 115 -1.69 10.18 6.32
CA VAL A 115 -0.58 10.92 5.73
C VAL A 115 -0.67 12.40 6.06
N VAL A 116 0.45 12.99 6.45
CA VAL A 116 0.61 14.44 6.64
C VAL A 116 1.70 14.93 5.72
N LEU A 117 1.32 15.78 4.78
CA LEU A 117 2.25 16.54 3.95
C LEU A 117 2.52 17.89 4.60
N THR A 118 3.79 18.24 4.76
CA THR A 118 4.24 19.55 5.24
C THR A 118 5.23 20.14 4.27
N TRP A 119 5.03 21.39 3.88
CA TRP A 119 5.95 22.06 2.98
C TRP A 119 6.16 23.51 3.40
N LYS A 120 7.28 24.06 2.98
CA LYS A 120 7.64 25.46 3.18
C LYS A 120 8.11 26.06 1.87
N ARG A 121 7.77 27.32 1.65
CA ARG A 121 8.23 28.08 0.50
C ARG A 121 9.37 29.00 0.89
N THR A 122 10.23 29.33 -0.06
CA THR A 122 11.41 30.19 0.17
C THR A 122 11.07 31.62 0.63
N ASN A 123 9.84 32.06 0.38
CA ASN A 123 9.37 33.43 0.74
C ASN A 123 8.45 33.43 1.98
N THR A 124 8.34 32.32 2.71
CA THR A 124 7.53 32.21 3.92
C THR A 124 8.37 31.78 5.12
N THR A 125 7.91 32.12 6.32
CA THR A 125 8.50 31.68 7.60
C THR A 125 7.69 30.58 8.25
N TYR A 126 6.53 30.22 7.70
CA TYR A 126 5.63 29.19 8.21
C TYR A 126 5.58 27.99 7.25
N PHE A 127 5.12 26.87 7.77
CA PHE A 127 4.81 25.68 7.01
C PHE A 127 3.33 25.64 6.64
N ASP A 128 3.06 25.24 5.42
CA ASP A 128 1.74 24.77 5.01
C ASP A 128 1.63 23.27 5.33
N THR A 129 0.42 22.79 5.64
CA THR A 129 0.16 21.40 5.98
C THR A 129 -1.12 20.92 5.30
N LEU A 130 -1.08 19.71 4.79
CA LEU A 130 -2.24 18.95 4.28
C LEU A 130 -2.24 17.59 4.93
N LYS A 131 -3.43 17.13 5.32
CA LYS A 131 -3.62 15.83 5.94
C LYS A 131 -4.72 15.07 5.23
N ASP A 132 -4.50 13.76 5.05
CA ASP A 132 -5.48 12.85 4.51
C ASP A 132 -5.36 11.48 5.19
N CYS A 133 -6.40 10.66 5.10
CA CYS A 133 -6.40 9.31 5.63
C CYS A 133 -7.12 8.34 4.70
N CYS A 134 -6.71 7.08 4.75
CA CYS A 134 -7.44 5.98 4.15
C CYS A 134 -7.69 4.88 5.18
N HIS A 135 -8.66 4.03 4.89
CA HIS A 135 -9.10 2.97 5.77
C HIS A 135 -8.97 1.63 5.05
N VAL A 136 -8.23 0.70 5.65
CA VAL A 136 -8.07 -0.66 5.13
C VAL A 136 -8.90 -1.61 5.98
N TYR A 137 -9.81 -2.33 5.35
CA TYR A 137 -10.66 -3.32 6.00
C TYR A 137 -10.17 -4.73 5.64
N THR A 138 -10.18 -5.61 6.62
CA THR A 138 -9.86 -7.02 6.43
C THR A 138 -10.99 -7.88 6.94
N TYR A 139 -11.27 -8.98 6.25
CA TYR A 139 -12.33 -9.89 6.62
C TYR A 139 -11.79 -11.31 6.74
N GLY A 140 -12.23 -12.02 7.77
CA GLY A 140 -12.02 -13.44 7.93
C GLY A 140 -13.26 -14.24 7.55
N VAL A 141 -13.08 -15.47 7.13
CA VAL A 141 -14.15 -16.42 6.84
C VAL A 141 -13.93 -17.66 7.68
N ASP A 142 -14.96 -18.07 8.41
CA ASP A 142 -15.00 -19.38 9.08
C ASP A 142 -16.09 -20.25 8.44
N VAL A 143 -15.65 -21.29 7.75
CA VAL A 143 -16.54 -22.26 7.10
C VAL A 143 -16.69 -23.47 7.99
N LEU A 144 -17.91 -23.77 8.45
CA LEU A 144 -18.22 -24.96 9.21
C LEU A 144 -18.75 -26.08 8.30
N LYS A 145 -17.99 -27.17 8.19
CA LYS A 145 -18.41 -28.40 7.54
C LYS A 145 -19.06 -29.33 8.56
N GLN A 146 -20.27 -29.79 8.26
CA GLN A 146 -20.98 -30.82 9.05
C GLN A 146 -21.35 -32.00 8.16
N PHE A 147 -21.42 -33.20 8.75
CA PHE A 147 -21.98 -34.39 8.10
C PHE A 147 -23.39 -34.64 8.63
N SER A 148 -24.33 -34.93 7.75
CA SER A 148 -25.74 -35.15 8.11
C SER A 148 -25.95 -36.40 8.96
N ASP A 149 -25.05 -37.37 8.84
CA ASP A 149 -25.09 -38.67 9.53
C ASP A 149 -24.09 -38.78 10.68
N ASN A 150 -23.35 -37.74 10.98
CA ASN A 150 -22.25 -37.68 11.96
C ASN A 150 -21.14 -38.76 11.74
N GLY A 151 -21.11 -39.43 10.57
CA GLY A 151 -20.23 -40.56 10.29
C GLY A 151 -19.02 -40.23 9.42
N GLY A 152 -18.89 -38.99 8.93
CA GLY A 152 -17.83 -38.59 7.99
C GLY A 152 -16.49 -38.31 8.67
N ASN A 153 -15.43 -38.42 7.88
CA ASN A 153 -14.07 -38.05 8.31
C ASN A 153 -13.65 -36.70 7.70
N MET A 154 -13.44 -35.68 8.54
CA MET A 154 -13.07 -34.35 8.12
C MET A 154 -11.78 -34.31 7.30
N LYS A 155 -10.80 -35.18 7.57
CA LYS A 155 -9.54 -35.27 6.81
C LYS A 155 -9.73 -35.61 5.33
N ASN A 156 -10.85 -36.22 4.96
CA ASN A 156 -11.17 -36.59 3.58
C ASN A 156 -11.91 -35.47 2.83
N VAL A 157 -12.35 -34.45 3.54
CA VAL A 157 -13.06 -33.30 2.95
C VAL A 157 -12.05 -32.29 2.43
N LYS A 158 -12.21 -31.89 1.19
CA LYS A 158 -11.32 -30.94 0.52
C LYS A 158 -12.14 -29.86 -0.19
N PHE A 159 -11.78 -28.60 0.01
CA PHE A 159 -12.39 -27.47 -0.65
C PHE A 159 -11.38 -26.71 -1.50
N ARG A 160 -11.89 -25.95 -2.46
CA ARG A 160 -11.22 -24.88 -3.15
C ARG A 160 -12.13 -23.65 -3.03
N LEU A 161 -11.56 -22.53 -2.65
CA LEU A 161 -12.30 -21.28 -2.58
C LEU A 161 -12.16 -20.53 -3.89
N HIS A 162 -13.29 -20.10 -4.41
CA HIS A 162 -13.40 -19.32 -5.63
C HIS A 162 -13.93 -17.92 -5.30
N ASN A 163 -13.27 -16.90 -5.79
CA ASN A 163 -13.75 -15.54 -5.77
C ASN A 163 -14.49 -15.29 -7.09
N ASP A 164 -15.80 -15.23 -7.03
CA ASP A 164 -16.66 -15.07 -8.22
C ASP A 164 -16.55 -13.67 -8.83
N THR A 165 -16.18 -12.66 -8.04
CA THR A 165 -16.05 -11.29 -8.54
C THR A 165 -14.86 -11.15 -9.48
N ASP A 166 -13.74 -11.76 -9.14
CA ASP A 166 -12.48 -11.64 -9.88
C ASP A 166 -12.18 -12.89 -10.70
N ASP A 167 -13.09 -13.86 -10.71
CA ASP A 167 -12.97 -15.17 -11.40
C ASP A 167 -11.63 -15.87 -11.12
N CYS A 168 -11.27 -15.98 -9.85
CA CYS A 168 -10.01 -16.58 -9.42
C CYS A 168 -10.16 -17.45 -8.16
N TYR A 169 -9.16 -18.31 -7.91
CA TYR A 169 -9.11 -19.18 -6.75
C TYR A 169 -8.11 -18.67 -5.72
N ILE A 170 -8.38 -18.92 -4.44
CA ILE A 170 -7.54 -18.44 -3.34
C ILE A 170 -6.32 -19.32 -3.16
N ILE A 171 -5.14 -18.71 -3.05
CA ILE A 171 -3.90 -19.33 -2.58
C ILE A 171 -3.67 -18.88 -1.14
N ALA A 172 -3.41 -19.82 -0.23
CA ALA A 172 -3.20 -19.54 1.18
C ALA A 172 -2.15 -20.45 1.79
N ASP A 173 -1.50 -20.00 2.86
CA ASP A 173 -0.63 -20.81 3.72
C ASP A 173 -1.38 -21.18 5.00
N LEU A 174 -1.24 -22.42 5.44
CA LEU A 174 -1.77 -22.89 6.73
C LEU A 174 -0.73 -22.65 7.83
N LYS A 175 -1.09 -21.89 8.83
CA LYS A 175 -0.26 -21.63 10.01
C LYS A 175 -1.14 -21.66 11.26
N ASP A 176 -0.76 -22.43 12.27
CA ASP A 176 -1.44 -22.52 13.56
C ASP A 176 -2.96 -22.82 13.46
N GLY A 177 -3.37 -23.58 12.44
CA GLY A 177 -4.77 -23.96 12.19
C GLY A 177 -5.60 -22.91 11.43
N VAL A 178 -5.01 -21.80 11.03
CA VAL A 178 -5.62 -20.73 10.23
C VAL A 178 -4.97 -20.66 8.86
N TYR A 179 -5.77 -20.50 7.82
CA TYR A 179 -5.30 -20.27 6.46
C TYR A 179 -5.14 -18.77 6.20
N TYR A 180 -3.94 -18.34 5.86
CA TYR A 180 -3.64 -16.97 5.50
C TYR A 180 -3.60 -16.82 4.00
N ALA A 181 -4.56 -16.10 3.44
CA ALA A 181 -4.58 -15.81 2.00
C ALA A 181 -3.33 -15.00 1.60
N LYS A 182 -2.65 -15.42 0.52
CA LYS A 182 -1.42 -14.79 0.04
C LYS A 182 -1.41 -14.47 -1.44
N GLY A 183 -2.45 -14.88 -2.17
CA GLY A 183 -2.54 -14.64 -3.60
C GLY A 183 -3.71 -15.37 -4.24
N PHE A 184 -3.71 -15.32 -5.57
CA PHE A 184 -4.78 -15.85 -6.40
C PHE A 184 -4.22 -16.75 -7.51
N ALA A 185 -4.99 -17.76 -7.89
CA ALA A 185 -4.71 -18.62 -9.02
C ALA A 185 -5.86 -18.53 -10.04
N ALA A 186 -5.52 -18.44 -11.31
CA ALA A 186 -6.51 -18.44 -12.39
C ALA A 186 -7.14 -19.84 -12.60
N LYS A 187 -6.46 -20.91 -12.16
CA LYS A 187 -6.92 -22.30 -12.33
C LYS A 187 -7.15 -22.96 -11.00
N LYS A 188 -8.24 -23.72 -10.88
CA LYS A 188 -8.57 -24.52 -9.72
C LYS A 188 -7.45 -25.50 -9.29
N ALA A 189 -6.67 -26.01 -10.23
CA ALA A 189 -5.58 -26.96 -9.96
C ALA A 189 -4.45 -26.34 -9.13
N ASP A 190 -4.22 -25.02 -9.30
CA ASP A 190 -3.13 -24.27 -8.67
C ASP A 190 -3.56 -23.65 -7.33
N ALA A 191 -4.85 -23.77 -6.98
CA ALA A 191 -5.41 -23.24 -5.75
C ALA A 191 -5.05 -24.06 -4.50
N THR A 192 -5.02 -23.42 -3.35
CA THR A 192 -4.86 -24.12 -2.07
C THR A 192 -6.00 -25.11 -1.83
N THR A 193 -5.65 -26.30 -1.34
CA THR A 193 -6.62 -27.25 -0.82
C THR A 193 -6.89 -26.93 0.64
N PHE A 194 -8.09 -26.48 0.95
CA PHE A 194 -8.56 -26.24 2.30
C PHE A 194 -9.15 -27.53 2.88
N VAL A 195 -8.71 -27.89 4.08
CA VAL A 195 -9.17 -29.09 4.81
C VAL A 195 -9.71 -28.63 6.16
N PRO A 196 -10.93 -29.02 6.54
CA PRO A 196 -11.48 -28.71 7.86
C PRO A 196 -10.61 -29.30 8.98
N ASN A 197 -10.55 -28.61 10.10
CA ASN A 197 -9.99 -29.17 11.33
C ASN A 197 -10.89 -30.30 11.89
N SER A 198 -10.52 -30.90 13.01
CA SER A 198 -11.29 -31.98 13.63
C SER A 198 -12.71 -31.60 14.05
N SER A 199 -12.95 -30.31 14.29
CA SER A 199 -14.27 -29.75 14.65
C SER A 199 -15.07 -29.29 13.42
N GLY A 200 -14.53 -29.46 12.22
CA GLY A 200 -15.19 -29.09 10.96
C GLY A 200 -14.94 -27.66 10.47
N HIS A 201 -14.14 -26.87 11.18
CA HIS A 201 -13.88 -25.46 10.82
C HIS A 201 -12.73 -25.33 9.82
N ILE A 202 -12.90 -24.40 8.86
CA ILE A 202 -11.87 -23.86 8.00
C ILE A 202 -11.86 -22.35 8.28
N VAL A 203 -10.84 -21.87 8.97
CA VAL A 203 -10.66 -20.46 9.31
C VAL A 203 -9.67 -19.86 8.31
N ILE A 204 -10.06 -18.72 7.66
CA ILE A 204 -9.28 -18.05 6.63
C ILE A 204 -9.19 -16.58 6.97
#